data_17af30118b0ceb7ebfde041ebf95fde8
#
_entry.id   17af30118b0ceb7ebfde041ebf95fde8
#
_cell.length_a   1.000
_cell.length_b   1.000
_cell.length_c   1.000
_cell.angle_alpha   90.00
_cell.angle_beta   90.00
_cell.angle_gamma   90.00
#
_symmetry.space_group_name_H-M   'P 1'
#
loop_
_entity.id
_entity.type
_entity.pdbx_description
1 polymer ?
#
loop_
_entity_poly.entity_id
_entity_poly.type
_entity_poly.pdbx_seq_one_letter_code
_entity_poly.pdbx_strand_id
1 'polypeptide(L)'
;MIDFRKKNIFELNVQKTFLFLLTIFIIKVISILNSPLSLSVDEAQYWDWSNNLDLGYFSKPPFIAWLIASTTYFFGITEWSIRLSAPIFHLLIAVMIWFISKSIYNIKVANFITLIWATLPLTSFGSLIISTDTPLLLFWCMSLFTLLKTLESNKIIWPILLGISIGLEL
;
A
#
# COMPACT_ATOMS: atom_id res chain seq x y z
N MET A 1 -18.05 22.21 41.46
CA MET A 1 -17.91 20.89 40.87
C MET A 1 -17.99 21.09 39.36
N ILE A 2 -16.82 21.22 38.68
CA ILE A 2 -16.73 21.60 37.28
C ILE A 2 -16.91 20.30 36.47
N ASP A 3 -18.05 20.17 35.78
CA ASP A 3 -18.35 19.04 34.90
C ASP A 3 -17.50 19.20 33.61
N PHE A 4 -16.31 18.61 33.62
CA PHE A 4 -15.55 18.39 32.41
C PHE A 4 -16.23 17.28 31.58
N ARG A 5 -17.36 17.58 30.95
CA ARG A 5 -17.78 16.84 29.77
C ARG A 5 -16.65 16.92 28.76
N LYS A 6 -15.80 15.90 28.77
CA LYS A 6 -14.81 15.66 27.72
C LYS A 6 -15.55 15.66 26.38
N LYS A 7 -15.65 16.83 25.76
CA LYS A 7 -15.85 16.89 24.31
C LYS A 7 -14.68 16.12 23.73
N ASN A 8 -14.95 14.89 23.26
CA ASN A 8 -13.97 14.11 22.52
C ASN A 8 -13.65 14.88 21.24
N ILE A 9 -12.65 15.76 21.31
CA ILE A 9 -12.22 16.66 20.22
C ILE A 9 -11.70 15.83 19.03
N PHE A 10 -11.41 14.55 19.23
CA PHE A 10 -11.01 13.62 18.19
C PHE A 10 -11.83 12.32 18.22
N GLU A 11 -13.11 12.39 17.88
CA GLU A 11 -13.79 11.19 17.42
C GLU A 11 -13.30 10.87 16.00
N LEU A 12 -12.26 10.02 15.94
CA LEU A 12 -11.81 9.39 14.70
C LEU A 12 -12.93 8.46 14.21
N ASN A 13 -13.74 8.97 13.29
CA ASN A 13 -14.70 8.14 12.59
C ASN A 13 -14.08 7.63 11.27
N VAL A 14 -14.68 6.61 10.68
CA VAL A 14 -14.21 5.97 9.45
C VAL A 14 -14.01 6.99 8.33
N GLN A 15 -14.95 7.92 8.13
CA GLN A 15 -14.89 8.92 7.07
C GLN A 15 -13.66 9.84 7.22
N LYS A 16 -13.38 10.32 8.43
CA LYS A 16 -12.20 11.17 8.70
C LYS A 16 -10.89 10.40 8.47
N THR A 17 -10.86 9.13 8.84
CA THR A 17 -9.69 8.26 8.61
C THR A 17 -9.41 8.12 7.12
N PHE A 18 -10.41 7.78 6.32
CA PHE A 18 -10.23 7.61 4.87
C PHE A 18 -9.97 8.94 4.16
N LEU A 19 -10.58 10.05 4.60
CA LEU A 19 -10.26 11.38 4.08
C LEU A 19 -8.79 11.75 4.38
N PHE A 20 -8.29 11.45 5.57
CA PHE A 20 -6.90 11.65 5.91
C PHE A 20 -5.96 10.80 5.04
N LEU A 21 -6.27 9.51 4.83
CA LEU A 21 -5.51 8.66 3.93
C LEU A 21 -5.44 9.22 2.50
N LEU A 22 -6.57 9.70 1.99
CA LEU A 22 -6.64 10.33 0.67
C LEU A 22 -5.80 11.61 0.62
N THR A 23 -5.82 12.42 1.67
CA THR A 23 -5.00 13.63 1.77
C THR A 23 -3.51 13.28 1.75
N ILE A 24 -3.07 12.30 2.55
CA ILE A 24 -1.68 11.82 2.55
C ILE A 24 -1.29 11.27 1.18
N PHE A 25 -2.16 10.49 0.54
CA PHE A 25 -1.92 9.96 -0.82
C PHE A 25 -1.70 11.11 -1.83
N ILE A 26 -2.58 12.13 -1.82
CA ILE A 26 -2.43 13.30 -2.71
C ILE A 26 -1.11 14.03 -2.45
N ILE A 27 -0.75 14.24 -1.18
CA ILE A 27 0.55 14.86 -0.83
C ILE A 27 1.71 14.04 -1.39
N LYS A 28 1.68 12.71 -1.27
CA LYS A 28 2.73 11.82 -1.79
C LYS A 28 2.81 11.88 -3.32
N VAL A 29 1.68 11.87 -4.01
CA VAL A 29 1.64 12.03 -5.48
C VAL A 29 2.21 13.38 -5.89
N ILE A 30 1.83 14.49 -5.23
CA ILE A 30 2.38 15.81 -5.50
C ILE A 30 3.90 15.82 -5.24
N SER A 31 4.35 15.14 -4.19
CA SER A 31 5.79 15.06 -3.84
C SER A 31 6.60 14.36 -4.93
N ILE A 32 6.12 13.24 -5.50
CA ILE A 32 6.83 12.56 -6.59
C ILE A 32 6.79 13.35 -7.90
N LEU A 33 5.67 14.04 -8.19
CA LEU A 33 5.55 14.91 -9.37
C LEU A 33 6.53 16.08 -9.37
N ASN A 34 6.88 16.59 -8.20
CA ASN A 34 7.80 17.73 -8.03
C ASN A 34 9.19 17.30 -7.52
N SER A 35 9.49 16.01 -7.48
CA SER A 35 10.76 15.50 -6.99
C SER A 35 11.87 15.81 -8.01
N PRO A 36 12.97 16.48 -7.61
CA PRO A 36 14.13 16.67 -8.45
C PRO A 36 15.10 15.47 -8.44
N LEU A 37 14.74 14.40 -7.72
CA LEU A 37 15.62 13.27 -7.50
C LEU A 37 15.54 12.29 -8.69
N SER A 38 16.67 12.03 -9.31
CA SER A 38 16.82 10.95 -10.29
C SER A 38 16.50 9.59 -9.69
N LEU A 39 16.26 8.60 -10.55
CA LEU A 39 16.03 7.22 -10.11
C LEU A 39 17.27 6.69 -9.36
N SER A 40 17.03 5.97 -8.28
CA SER A 40 18.06 5.16 -7.64
C SER A 40 18.50 4.02 -8.57
N VAL A 41 19.61 3.36 -8.22
CA VAL A 41 20.14 2.22 -9.01
C VAL A 41 19.10 1.13 -9.14
N ASP A 42 18.41 0.79 -8.04
CA ASP A 42 17.38 -0.24 -8.03
C ASP A 42 16.15 0.16 -8.85
N GLU A 43 15.68 1.41 -8.72
CA GLU A 43 14.55 1.91 -9.51
C GLU A 43 14.84 1.89 -11.01
N ALA A 44 16.08 2.28 -11.41
CA ALA A 44 16.51 2.23 -12.79
C ALA A 44 16.56 0.80 -13.33
N GLN A 45 17.03 -0.16 -12.51
CA GLN A 45 17.03 -1.59 -12.86
C GLN A 45 15.60 -2.13 -13.05
N TYR A 46 14.67 -1.79 -12.16
CA TYR A 46 13.27 -2.24 -12.27
C TYR A 46 12.58 -1.60 -13.48
N TRP A 47 12.91 -0.36 -13.80
CA TRP A 47 12.44 0.30 -15.02
C TRP A 47 13.00 -0.38 -16.28
N ASP A 48 14.29 -0.72 -16.30
CA ASP A 48 14.89 -1.45 -17.42
C ASP A 48 14.17 -2.79 -17.67
N TRP A 49 13.88 -3.55 -16.62
CA TRP A 49 13.09 -4.79 -16.70
C TRP A 49 11.68 -4.56 -17.22
N SER A 50 11.07 -3.42 -16.91
CA SER A 50 9.71 -3.10 -17.36
C SER A 50 9.61 -2.88 -18.87
N ASN A 51 10.71 -2.68 -19.58
CA ASN A 51 10.76 -2.57 -21.03
C ASN A 51 10.72 -3.94 -21.73
N ASN A 52 11.03 -5.02 -21.01
CA ASN A 52 11.01 -6.41 -21.52
C ASN A 52 10.35 -7.30 -20.47
N LEU A 53 9.00 -7.39 -20.54
CA LEU A 53 8.22 -8.12 -19.57
C LEU A 53 8.47 -9.63 -19.64
N ASP A 54 8.76 -10.23 -18.49
CA ASP A 54 8.98 -11.66 -18.32
C ASP A 54 8.28 -12.16 -17.04
N LEU A 55 8.27 -13.46 -16.82
CA LEU A 55 7.71 -14.12 -15.64
C LEU A 55 8.68 -14.18 -14.45
N GLY A 56 9.88 -13.64 -14.61
CA GLY A 56 10.89 -13.54 -13.56
C GLY A 56 12.16 -12.88 -14.07
N TYR A 57 12.91 -12.27 -13.16
CA TYR A 57 14.17 -11.61 -13.45
C TYR A 57 15.28 -12.19 -12.57
N PHE A 58 16.54 -11.95 -12.93
CA PHE A 58 17.72 -12.58 -12.31
C PHE A 58 17.69 -12.61 -10.78
N SER A 59 17.15 -11.61 -10.12
CA SER A 59 17.20 -11.51 -8.64
C SER A 59 15.88 -11.15 -7.97
N LYS A 60 14.81 -10.94 -8.75
CA LYS A 60 13.55 -10.39 -8.22
C LYS A 60 12.33 -10.97 -8.93
N PRO A 61 11.17 -11.05 -8.24
CA PRO A 61 9.90 -11.42 -8.85
C PRO A 61 9.43 -10.38 -9.88
N PRO A 62 8.60 -10.80 -10.87
CA PRO A 62 8.28 -9.97 -12.03
C PRO A 62 7.32 -8.82 -11.74
N PHE A 63 6.57 -8.89 -10.65
CA PHE A 63 5.43 -8.01 -10.42
C PHE A 63 5.79 -6.53 -10.40
N ILE A 64 6.99 -6.16 -9.89
CA ILE A 64 7.45 -4.76 -9.87
C ILE A 64 7.63 -4.21 -11.29
N ALA A 65 8.16 -5.01 -12.21
CA ALA A 65 8.35 -4.61 -13.60
C ALA A 65 6.99 -4.41 -14.30
N TRP A 66 6.01 -5.27 -14.02
CA TRP A 66 4.65 -5.15 -14.55
C TRP A 66 3.94 -3.89 -14.03
N LEU A 67 4.16 -3.51 -12.77
CA LEU A 67 3.63 -2.28 -12.20
C LEU A 67 4.21 -1.05 -12.90
N ILE A 68 5.52 -0.99 -13.06
CA ILE A 68 6.19 0.11 -13.74
C ILE A 68 5.76 0.18 -15.22
N ALA A 69 5.70 -0.96 -15.92
CA ALA A 69 5.23 -1.00 -17.29
C ALA A 69 3.80 -0.44 -17.42
N SER A 70 2.90 -0.79 -16.49
CA SER A 70 1.53 -0.29 -16.52
C SER A 70 1.46 1.22 -16.28
N THR A 71 2.17 1.75 -15.30
CA THR A 71 2.15 3.20 -15.03
C THR A 71 2.82 4.02 -16.14
N THR A 72 3.93 3.53 -16.69
CA THR A 72 4.61 4.20 -17.82
C THR A 72 3.83 4.10 -19.14
N TYR A 73 3.06 3.05 -19.34
CA TYR A 73 2.17 2.92 -20.49
C TYR A 73 1.09 4.03 -20.53
N PHE A 74 0.47 4.33 -19.38
CA PHE A 74 -0.60 5.33 -19.30
C PHE A 74 -0.09 6.77 -19.20
N PHE A 75 1.05 6.98 -18.55
CA PHE A 75 1.53 8.33 -18.19
C PHE A 75 2.83 8.74 -18.87
N GLY A 76 3.37 7.90 -19.75
CA GLY A 76 4.66 8.12 -20.42
C GLY A 76 5.84 7.80 -19.52
N ILE A 77 7.05 7.80 -20.10
CA ILE A 77 8.29 7.43 -19.40
C ILE A 77 8.84 8.69 -18.71
N THR A 78 8.59 8.78 -17.42
CA THR A 78 9.09 9.85 -16.55
C THR A 78 9.43 9.27 -15.17
N GLU A 79 10.29 9.91 -14.41
CA GLU A 79 10.67 9.42 -13.07
C GLU A 79 9.47 9.31 -12.11
N TRP A 80 8.52 10.24 -12.21
CA TRP A 80 7.31 10.19 -11.38
C TRP A 80 6.36 9.05 -11.80
N SER A 81 6.22 8.75 -13.09
CA SER A 81 5.36 7.65 -13.55
C SER A 81 5.91 6.28 -13.15
N ILE A 82 7.24 6.13 -13.15
CA ILE A 82 7.93 4.94 -12.64
C ILE A 82 7.61 4.72 -11.15
N ARG A 83 7.56 5.80 -10.37
CA ARG A 83 7.30 5.77 -8.92
C ARG A 83 5.81 5.73 -8.56
N LEU A 84 4.89 6.03 -9.48
CA LEU A 84 3.48 6.27 -9.19
C LEU A 84 2.79 5.08 -8.51
N SER A 85 3.17 3.85 -8.84
CA SER A 85 2.61 2.66 -8.19
C SER A 85 2.94 2.59 -6.69
N ALA A 86 4.05 3.17 -6.21
CA ALA A 86 4.42 3.13 -4.80
C ALA A 86 3.38 3.80 -3.88
N PRO A 87 2.99 5.08 -4.06
CA PRO A 87 1.95 5.68 -3.21
C PRO A 87 0.59 5.00 -3.36
N ILE A 88 0.23 4.48 -4.55
CA ILE A 88 -1.02 3.74 -4.77
C ILE A 88 -1.03 2.48 -3.90
N PHE A 89 0.02 1.67 -3.94
CA PHE A 89 0.12 0.44 -3.16
C PHE A 89 0.16 0.72 -1.67
N HIS A 90 0.88 1.75 -1.21
CA HIS A 90 0.88 2.15 0.20
C HIS A 90 -0.50 2.61 0.70
N LEU A 91 -1.32 3.23 -0.15
CA LEU A 91 -2.72 3.52 0.17
C LEU A 91 -3.52 2.22 0.32
N LEU A 92 -3.37 1.27 -0.62
CA LEU A 92 -4.04 -0.03 -0.54
C LEU A 92 -3.62 -0.82 0.70
N ILE A 93 -2.32 -0.82 1.05
CA ILE A 93 -1.81 -1.44 2.28
C ILE A 93 -2.47 -0.81 3.51
N ALA A 94 -2.56 0.52 3.59
CA ALA A 94 -3.24 1.20 4.69
C ALA A 94 -4.72 0.78 4.82
N VAL A 95 -5.41 0.62 3.69
CA VAL A 95 -6.80 0.12 3.66
C VAL A 95 -6.85 -1.33 4.14
N MET A 96 -5.93 -2.20 3.71
CA MET A 96 -5.86 -3.59 4.18
C MET A 96 -5.58 -3.68 5.68
N ILE A 97 -4.65 -2.87 6.20
CA ILE A 97 -4.38 -2.76 7.64
C ILE A 97 -5.64 -2.36 8.41
N TRP A 98 -6.45 -1.45 7.87
CA TRP A 98 -7.72 -1.08 8.48
C TRP A 98 -8.68 -2.27 8.56
N PHE A 99 -8.84 -3.05 7.49
CA PHE A 99 -9.69 -4.24 7.47
C PHE A 99 -9.21 -5.32 8.43
N ILE A 100 -7.90 -5.60 8.46
CA ILE A 100 -7.27 -6.57 9.38
C ILE A 100 -7.52 -6.13 10.83
N SER A 101 -7.17 -4.88 11.15
CA SER A 101 -7.32 -4.35 12.51
C SER A 101 -8.78 -4.33 12.98
N LYS A 102 -9.72 -4.01 12.08
CA LYS A 102 -11.15 -4.07 12.36
C LYS A 102 -11.64 -5.49 12.62
N SER A 103 -11.09 -6.49 11.91
CA SER A 103 -11.47 -7.90 12.11
C SER A 103 -10.96 -8.44 13.44
N ILE A 104 -9.76 -8.04 13.88
CA ILE A 104 -9.16 -8.54 15.12
C ILE A 104 -9.66 -7.76 16.36
N TYR A 105 -9.88 -6.46 16.22
CA TYR A 105 -10.22 -5.56 17.33
C TYR A 105 -11.59 -4.88 17.09
N ASN A 106 -11.55 -3.56 16.86
CA ASN A 106 -12.73 -2.74 16.62
C ASN A 106 -12.40 -1.53 15.72
N ILE A 107 -13.43 -0.80 15.30
CA ILE A 107 -13.30 0.35 14.39
C ILE A 107 -12.38 1.46 14.95
N LYS A 108 -12.41 1.72 16.27
CA LYS A 108 -11.57 2.78 16.88
C LYS A 108 -10.09 2.43 16.79
N VAL A 109 -9.75 1.18 17.12
CA VAL A 109 -8.39 0.66 17.02
C VAL A 109 -7.95 0.61 15.55
N ALA A 110 -8.81 0.15 14.64
CA ALA A 110 -8.52 0.14 13.21
C ALA A 110 -8.19 1.53 12.67
N ASN A 111 -9.01 2.54 12.99
CA ASN A 111 -8.74 3.92 12.59
C ASN A 111 -7.37 4.40 13.11
N PHE A 112 -7.06 4.13 14.39
CA PHE A 112 -5.83 4.57 15.01
C PHE A 112 -4.58 3.91 14.40
N ILE A 113 -4.59 2.58 14.24
CA ILE A 113 -3.47 1.82 13.65
C ILE A 113 -3.22 2.28 12.21
N THR A 114 -4.28 2.48 11.43
CA THR A 114 -4.19 2.92 10.04
C THR A 114 -3.56 4.32 9.92
N LEU A 115 -3.90 5.25 10.81
CA LEU A 115 -3.28 6.57 10.83
C LEU A 115 -1.81 6.51 11.23
N ILE A 116 -1.46 5.69 12.22
CA ILE A 116 -0.05 5.46 12.58
C ILE A 116 0.70 4.94 11.37
N TRP A 117 0.20 3.88 10.70
CA TRP A 117 0.84 3.33 9.51
C TRP A 117 1.10 4.40 8.45
N ALA A 118 0.09 5.20 8.13
CA ALA A 118 0.18 6.20 7.07
C ALA A 118 1.19 7.33 7.38
N THR A 119 1.50 7.57 8.68
CA THR A 119 2.37 8.66 9.13
C THR A 119 3.74 8.19 9.62
N LEU A 120 4.00 6.88 9.72
CA LEU A 120 5.32 6.37 10.06
C LEU A 120 6.37 6.88 9.07
N PRO A 121 7.55 7.35 9.53
CA PRO A 121 8.60 7.84 8.63
C PRO A 121 9.03 6.82 7.59
N LEU A 122 9.18 5.56 7.99
CA LEU A 122 9.59 4.47 7.08
C LEU A 122 8.58 4.25 5.96
N THR A 123 7.28 4.16 6.29
CA THR A 123 6.23 3.97 5.28
C THR A 123 6.02 5.20 4.42
N SER A 124 6.21 6.40 4.99
CA SER A 124 6.15 7.65 4.25
C SER A 124 7.27 7.76 3.24
N PHE A 125 8.51 7.43 3.61
CA PHE A 125 9.64 7.39 2.70
C PHE A 125 9.48 6.29 1.64
N GLY A 126 9.19 5.04 2.06
CA GLY A 126 8.98 3.89 1.17
C GLY A 126 7.88 4.09 0.13
N SER A 127 6.93 4.99 0.39
CA SER A 127 5.87 5.32 -0.58
C SER A 127 6.28 6.36 -1.65
N LEU A 128 7.48 6.93 -1.57
CA LEU A 128 8.00 7.90 -2.55
C LEU A 128 9.01 7.27 -3.51
N ILE A 129 9.44 6.06 -3.26
CA ILE A 129 10.35 5.26 -4.10
C ILE A 129 9.66 3.95 -4.48
N ILE A 130 9.99 3.41 -5.64
CA ILE A 130 9.48 2.10 -6.04
C ILE A 130 10.48 1.01 -5.67
N SER A 131 10.02 0.02 -4.91
CA SER A 131 10.81 -1.14 -4.50
C SER A 131 9.98 -2.43 -4.59
N THR A 132 10.65 -3.57 -4.58
CA THR A 132 9.99 -4.89 -4.53
C THR A 132 9.18 -5.09 -3.24
N ASP A 133 9.51 -4.37 -2.17
CA ASP A 133 8.77 -4.41 -0.91
C ASP A 133 7.36 -3.84 -1.05
N THR A 134 7.15 -2.94 -2.02
CA THR A 134 5.86 -2.29 -2.25
C THR A 134 4.75 -3.31 -2.59
N PRO A 135 4.86 -4.14 -3.64
CA PRO A 135 3.88 -5.19 -3.90
C PRO A 135 3.90 -6.31 -2.85
N LEU A 136 5.07 -6.70 -2.36
CA LEU A 136 5.24 -7.70 -1.31
C LEU A 136 4.36 -7.39 -0.10
N LEU A 137 4.46 -6.19 0.47
CA LEU A 137 3.69 -5.76 1.64
C LEU A 137 2.18 -5.78 1.38
N LEU A 138 1.72 -5.43 0.18
CA LEU A 138 0.30 -5.49 -0.15
C LEU A 138 -0.20 -6.94 -0.14
N PHE A 139 0.49 -7.84 -0.85
CA PHE A 139 0.09 -9.23 -0.92
C PHE A 139 0.23 -9.94 0.43
N TRP A 140 1.22 -9.58 1.23
CA TRP A 140 1.35 -10.06 2.60
C TRP A 140 0.16 -9.64 3.48
N CYS A 141 -0.27 -8.38 3.40
CA CYS A 141 -1.49 -7.93 4.07
C CYS A 141 -2.74 -8.64 3.55
N MET A 142 -2.84 -8.87 2.23
CA MET A 142 -3.95 -9.63 1.65
C MET A 142 -3.95 -11.08 2.14
N SER A 143 -2.80 -11.73 2.22
CA SER A 143 -2.65 -13.08 2.74
C SER A 143 -3.11 -13.18 4.20
N LEU A 144 -2.70 -12.23 5.06
CA LEU A 144 -3.16 -12.17 6.45
C LEU A 144 -4.68 -11.96 6.54
N PHE A 145 -5.24 -11.04 5.75
CA PHE A 145 -6.67 -10.77 5.77
C PHE A 145 -7.48 -11.99 5.29
N THR A 146 -7.08 -12.60 4.18
CA THR A 146 -7.76 -13.76 3.62
C THR A 146 -7.61 -15.00 4.52
N LEU A 147 -6.48 -15.16 5.21
CA LEU A 147 -6.31 -16.18 6.24
C LEU A 147 -7.32 -15.98 7.39
N LEU A 148 -7.44 -14.76 7.93
CA LEU A 148 -8.44 -14.47 8.97
C LEU A 148 -9.85 -14.82 8.48
N LYS A 149 -10.20 -14.46 7.25
CA LYS A 149 -11.51 -14.78 6.66
C LYS A 149 -11.72 -16.26 6.40
N THR A 150 -10.66 -17.00 6.09
CA THR A 150 -10.72 -18.46 5.94
C THR A 150 -11.04 -19.14 7.29
N LEU A 151 -10.46 -18.62 8.38
CA LEU A 151 -10.73 -19.15 9.73
C LEU A 151 -12.12 -18.77 10.27
N GLU A 152 -12.68 -17.65 9.84
CA GLU A 152 -13.99 -17.14 10.27
C GLU A 152 -15.17 -17.71 9.45
N SER A 153 -14.92 -18.19 8.23
CA SER A 153 -15.98 -18.48 7.26
C SER A 153 -15.68 -19.74 6.43
N ASN A 154 -16.69 -20.59 6.25
CA ASN A 154 -16.60 -21.80 5.43
C ASN A 154 -16.69 -21.54 3.91
N LYS A 155 -16.59 -20.29 3.46
CA LYS A 155 -16.67 -19.95 2.03
C LYS A 155 -15.36 -20.28 1.33
N ILE A 156 -15.43 -21.12 0.30
CA ILE A 156 -14.27 -21.57 -0.50
C ILE A 156 -13.48 -20.43 -1.16
N ILE A 157 -14.08 -19.26 -1.32
CA ILE A 157 -13.42 -18.12 -1.95
C ILE A 157 -12.21 -17.62 -1.14
N TRP A 158 -12.26 -17.71 0.20
CA TRP A 158 -11.19 -17.18 1.03
C TRP A 158 -9.89 -17.98 0.93
N PRO A 159 -9.87 -19.34 1.03
CA PRO A 159 -8.63 -20.09 0.80
C PRO A 159 -8.11 -19.96 -0.64
N ILE A 160 -8.98 -19.76 -1.65
CA ILE A 160 -8.52 -19.49 -3.02
C ILE A 160 -7.80 -18.14 -3.07
N LEU A 161 -8.39 -17.07 -2.52
CA LEU A 161 -7.76 -15.75 -2.46
C LEU A 161 -6.48 -15.76 -1.64
N LEU A 162 -6.40 -16.56 -0.58
CA LEU A 162 -5.18 -16.76 0.20
C LEU A 162 -4.07 -17.37 -0.68
N GLY A 163 -4.37 -18.43 -1.41
CA GLY A 163 -3.41 -19.05 -2.33
C GLY A 163 -2.92 -18.09 -3.42
N ILE A 164 -3.84 -17.31 -4.01
CA ILE A 164 -3.49 -16.29 -5.01
C ILE A 164 -2.59 -15.20 -4.39
N SER A 165 -2.93 -14.71 -3.20
CA SER A 165 -2.14 -13.66 -2.54
C SER A 165 -0.72 -14.13 -2.24
N ILE A 166 -0.56 -15.37 -1.73
CA ILE A 166 0.77 -15.96 -1.48
C ILE A 166 1.53 -16.16 -2.79
N GLY A 167 0.85 -16.62 -3.85
CA GLY A 167 1.49 -16.83 -5.15
C GLY A 167 1.93 -15.53 -5.85
N LEU A 168 1.29 -14.41 -5.57
CA LEU A 168 1.65 -13.08 -6.10
C LEU A 168 2.72 -12.38 -5.27
N GLU A 169 2.96 -12.85 -4.03
CA GLU A 169 4.01 -12.36 -3.13
C GLU A 169 5.40 -12.88 -3.57
N LEU A 170 5.45 -14.07 -4.17
CA LEU A 170 6.66 -14.77 -4.61
C LEU A 170 7.14 -14.30 -5.99
#